data_b6d41f230ba031754998687832163657
#
_entry.id   b6d41f230ba031754998687832163657
#
_cell.length_a   1.000
_cell.length_b   1.000
_cell.length_c   1.000
_cell.angle_alpha   90.00
_cell.angle_beta   90.00
_cell.angle_gamma   90.00
#
_symmetry.space_group_name_H-M   'P 1'
#
loop_
_entity.id
_entity.type
_entity.pdbx_description
1 polymer ?
#
loop_
_entity_poly.entity_id
_entity_poly.type
_entity_poly.pdbx_seq_one_letter_code
_entity_poly.pdbx_strand_id
1 'polypeptide(L)'
;MNRRQSIIIIVTAIIVVAFAIWLGIKFFSKSNLTPTGNNNQAVSVEKISYKDKLTMLQDLFAQKLGKTQDSIIVNISREDNTHIKGIVTVKGEYEGVFLAARTSGEWGIVWDGEGKYPCATTQIYNFPGEMVSDCLK
;
A
#
# COMPACT_ATOMS: atom_id res chain seq x y z
N MET A 1 41.59 -23.02 20.96
CA MET A 1 40.80 -21.81 21.15
C MET A 1 40.79 -21.49 22.63
N ASN A 2 41.33 -20.34 23.04
CA ASN A 2 41.49 -20.01 24.46
C ASN A 2 40.15 -19.72 25.12
N ARG A 3 39.88 -20.30 26.31
CA ARG A 3 38.67 -20.17 27.10
C ARG A 3 38.22 -18.71 27.27
N ARG A 4 39.13 -17.76 27.30
CA ARG A 4 38.89 -16.31 27.35
C ARG A 4 38.30 -15.76 26.05
N GLN A 5 38.71 -16.25 24.88
CA GLN A 5 38.15 -15.81 23.58
C GLN A 5 36.70 -16.29 23.38
N SER A 6 36.36 -17.50 23.83
CA SER A 6 35.01 -18.02 23.77
C SER A 6 34.02 -17.19 24.63
N ILE A 7 34.48 -16.75 25.81
CA ILE A 7 33.65 -15.93 26.70
C ILE A 7 33.37 -14.55 26.07
N ILE A 8 34.35 -13.94 25.44
CA ILE A 8 34.19 -12.62 24.77
C ILE A 8 33.20 -12.72 23.61
N ILE A 9 33.27 -13.77 22.81
CA ILE A 9 32.35 -13.97 21.66
C ILE A 9 30.89 -14.14 22.14
N ILE A 10 30.70 -14.90 23.23
CA ILE A 10 29.35 -15.12 23.78
C ILE A 10 28.77 -13.82 24.33
N VAL A 11 29.54 -13.03 25.07
CA VAL A 11 29.08 -11.76 25.63
C VAL A 11 28.76 -10.73 24.55
N THR A 12 29.59 -10.63 23.49
CA THR A 12 29.27 -9.72 22.37
C THR A 12 28.02 -10.13 21.62
N ALA A 13 27.77 -11.43 21.41
CA ALA A 13 26.54 -11.91 20.77
C ALA A 13 25.29 -11.56 21.56
N ILE A 14 25.34 -11.69 22.89
CA ILE A 14 24.19 -11.34 23.77
C ILE A 14 23.91 -9.83 23.71
N ILE A 15 24.93 -8.98 23.70
CA ILE A 15 24.74 -7.52 23.62
C ILE A 15 24.11 -7.11 22.30
N VAL A 16 24.53 -7.71 21.17
CA VAL A 16 23.95 -7.41 19.84
C VAL A 16 22.47 -7.80 19.78
N VAL A 17 22.10 -8.97 20.31
CA VAL A 17 20.71 -9.43 20.34
C VAL A 17 19.84 -8.52 21.24
N ALA A 18 20.34 -8.14 22.41
CA ALA A 18 19.63 -7.23 23.30
C ALA A 18 19.40 -5.84 22.68
N PHE A 19 20.39 -5.34 21.91
CA PHE A 19 20.29 -4.06 21.23
C PHE A 19 19.28 -4.10 20.05
N ALA A 20 19.23 -5.22 19.31
CA ALA A 20 18.26 -5.43 18.24
C ALA A 20 16.81 -5.47 18.79
N ILE A 21 16.59 -6.14 19.92
CA ILE A 21 15.28 -6.19 20.58
C ILE A 21 14.87 -4.79 21.08
N TRP A 22 15.81 -4.04 21.66
CA TRP A 22 15.54 -2.69 22.17
C TRP A 22 15.20 -1.69 21.05
N LEU A 23 15.86 -1.77 19.89
CA LEU A 23 15.52 -0.98 18.69
C LEU A 23 14.15 -1.40 18.12
N GLY A 24 13.84 -2.69 18.08
CA GLY A 24 12.54 -3.19 17.61
C GLY A 24 11.36 -2.64 18.44
N ILE A 25 11.51 -2.55 19.75
CA ILE A 25 10.46 -2.01 20.65
C ILE A 25 10.25 -0.50 20.42
N LYS A 26 11.31 0.25 20.12
CA LYS A 26 11.20 1.71 19.86
C LYS A 26 10.48 2.03 18.55
N PHE A 27 10.59 1.17 17.53
CA PHE A 27 9.89 1.36 16.26
C PHE A 27 8.41 0.95 16.29
N PHE A 28 8.02 0.03 17.20
CA PHE A 28 6.64 -0.45 17.31
C PHE A 28 5.76 0.39 18.26
N SER A 29 6.32 1.36 18.99
CA SER A 29 5.62 2.10 20.04
C SER A 29 5.17 3.50 19.62
N LYS A 30 4.52 3.65 18.46
CA LYS A 30 3.75 4.86 18.10
C LYS A 30 2.38 4.51 17.53
N SER A 31 1.59 3.78 18.30
CA SER A 31 0.15 3.73 18.13
C SER A 31 -0.48 4.11 19.47
N ASN A 32 -0.53 5.41 19.75
CA ASN A 32 -1.36 5.93 20.83
C ASN A 32 -2.82 5.81 20.42
N LEU A 33 -3.44 4.69 20.79
CA LEU A 33 -4.89 4.59 20.88
C LEU A 33 -5.29 4.99 22.30
N THR A 34 -5.75 6.19 22.46
CA THR A 34 -6.48 6.63 23.65
C THR A 34 -7.93 6.15 23.48
N PRO A 35 -8.46 5.27 24.33
CA PRO A 35 -9.88 4.95 24.32
C PRO A 35 -10.59 5.94 25.24
N THR A 36 -11.29 6.90 24.68
CA THR A 36 -12.26 7.71 25.45
C THR A 36 -13.60 7.73 24.74
N GLY A 37 -14.60 7.15 25.39
CA GLY A 37 -15.99 7.59 25.34
C GLY A 37 -16.90 7.02 24.27
N ASN A 38 -17.82 6.17 24.74
CA ASN A 38 -19.17 5.95 24.18
C ASN A 38 -19.63 6.99 23.15
N ASN A 39 -19.91 6.52 21.93
CA ASN A 39 -21.13 6.93 21.22
C ASN A 39 -21.38 5.92 20.10
N ASN A 40 -22.61 5.41 20.03
CA ASN A 40 -23.18 4.70 18.89
C ASN A 40 -23.09 5.60 17.65
N GLN A 41 -21.97 5.56 16.95
CA GLN A 41 -21.85 6.07 15.60
C GLN A 41 -21.81 4.88 14.67
N ALA A 42 -22.89 4.77 13.88
CA ALA A 42 -22.85 4.03 12.63
C ALA A 42 -21.51 4.34 11.97
N VAL A 43 -20.77 3.29 11.57
CA VAL A 43 -19.55 3.43 10.80
C VAL A 43 -19.93 4.20 9.53
N SER A 44 -19.83 5.52 9.61
CA SER A 44 -19.85 6.35 8.41
C SER A 44 -18.61 5.95 7.65
N VAL A 45 -18.79 5.27 6.53
CA VAL A 45 -17.73 5.09 5.53
C VAL A 45 -17.31 6.50 5.13
N GLU A 46 -16.24 6.99 5.75
CA GLU A 46 -15.71 8.33 5.52
C GLU A 46 -15.40 8.41 4.03
N LYS A 47 -16.19 9.21 3.34
CA LYS A 47 -16.04 9.42 1.89
C LYS A 47 -14.73 10.18 1.68
N ILE A 48 -13.66 9.43 1.44
CA ILE A 48 -12.34 9.99 1.13
C ILE A 48 -12.50 11.01 0.01
N SER A 49 -11.99 12.23 0.23
CA SER A 49 -12.03 13.29 -0.78
C SER A 49 -11.34 12.83 -2.07
N TYR A 50 -11.81 13.30 -3.22
CA TYR A 50 -11.17 12.99 -4.52
C TYR A 50 -9.67 13.36 -4.53
N LYS A 51 -9.32 14.48 -3.93
CA LYS A 51 -7.91 14.93 -3.80
C LYS A 51 -7.08 13.95 -2.96
N ASP A 52 -7.64 13.47 -1.86
CA ASP A 52 -6.95 12.53 -0.97
C ASP A 52 -6.75 11.17 -1.65
N LYS A 53 -7.72 10.72 -2.48
CA LYS A 53 -7.58 9.52 -3.31
C LYS A 53 -6.46 9.66 -4.34
N LEU A 54 -6.36 10.80 -5.03
CA LEU A 54 -5.28 11.03 -5.97
C LEU A 54 -3.92 10.97 -5.28
N THR A 55 -3.77 11.66 -4.14
CA THR A 55 -2.54 11.65 -3.35
C THR A 55 -2.18 10.24 -2.91
N MET A 56 -3.15 9.48 -2.38
CA MET A 56 -2.96 8.09 -1.97
C MET A 56 -2.50 7.20 -3.14
N LEU A 57 -3.13 7.32 -4.30
CA LEU A 57 -2.74 6.54 -5.48
C LEU A 57 -1.34 6.93 -5.98
N GLN A 58 -0.99 8.21 -5.97
CA GLN A 58 0.36 8.68 -6.30
C GLN A 58 1.40 8.08 -5.35
N ASP A 59 1.12 8.04 -4.05
CA ASP A 59 1.99 7.41 -3.05
C ASP A 59 2.16 5.92 -3.28
N LEU A 60 1.07 5.20 -3.57
CA LEU A 60 1.11 3.77 -3.88
C LEU A 60 1.98 3.49 -5.12
N PHE A 61 1.85 4.30 -6.18
CA PHE A 61 2.68 4.18 -7.37
C PHE A 61 4.13 4.58 -7.12
N ALA A 62 4.38 5.66 -6.38
CA ALA A 62 5.71 6.10 -6.02
C ALA A 62 6.47 4.99 -5.28
N GLN A 63 5.83 4.35 -4.30
CA GLN A 63 6.40 3.21 -3.57
C GLN A 63 6.62 2.00 -4.50
N LYS A 64 5.62 1.63 -5.30
CA LYS A 64 5.68 0.47 -6.20
C LYS A 64 6.79 0.60 -7.24
N LEU A 65 6.96 1.78 -7.81
CA LEU A 65 7.89 2.05 -8.91
C LEU A 65 9.27 2.57 -8.44
N GLY A 66 9.43 2.84 -7.15
CA GLY A 66 10.65 3.45 -6.59
C GLY A 66 10.91 4.87 -7.13
N LYS A 67 9.84 5.64 -7.37
CA LYS A 67 9.88 6.99 -7.94
C LYS A 67 9.46 8.04 -6.91
N THR A 68 9.70 9.30 -7.22
CA THR A 68 9.15 10.41 -6.43
C THR A 68 7.69 10.67 -6.81
N GLN A 69 6.87 11.10 -5.85
CA GLN A 69 5.46 11.39 -6.06
C GLN A 69 5.23 12.42 -7.19
N ASP A 70 6.09 13.43 -7.30
CA ASP A 70 6.00 14.49 -8.33
C ASP A 70 6.19 13.98 -9.77
N SER A 71 6.77 12.79 -9.94
CA SER A 71 6.92 12.15 -11.25
C SER A 71 5.70 11.33 -11.66
N ILE A 72 4.75 11.12 -10.75
CA ILE A 72 3.55 10.29 -10.95
C ILE A 72 2.33 11.18 -11.17
N ILE A 73 1.65 11.01 -12.29
CA ILE A 73 0.36 11.63 -12.59
C ILE A 73 -0.69 10.52 -12.64
N VAL A 74 -1.75 10.69 -11.85
CA VAL A 74 -2.85 9.72 -11.79
C VAL A 74 -4.14 10.39 -12.27
N ASN A 75 -4.83 9.74 -13.20
CA ASN A 75 -6.16 10.12 -13.68
C ASN A 75 -7.14 8.98 -13.40
N ILE A 76 -8.15 9.22 -12.56
CA ILE A 76 -9.21 8.26 -12.27
C ILE A 76 -10.26 8.33 -13.39
N SER A 77 -10.50 7.21 -14.07
CA SER A 77 -11.50 7.09 -15.14
C SER A 77 -12.85 6.61 -14.60
N ARG A 78 -12.85 5.68 -13.67
CA ARG A 78 -14.03 5.12 -12.99
C ARG A 78 -13.69 4.75 -11.56
N GLU A 79 -14.63 4.93 -10.67
CA GLU A 79 -14.48 4.54 -9.26
C GLU A 79 -15.81 4.16 -8.63
N ASP A 80 -15.73 3.30 -7.62
CA ASP A 80 -16.77 3.05 -6.61
C ASP A 80 -16.14 3.09 -5.20
N ASN A 81 -16.84 2.55 -4.20
CA ASN A 81 -16.36 2.56 -2.81
C ASN A 81 -15.16 1.64 -2.56
N THR A 82 -14.91 0.68 -3.46
CA THR A 82 -13.95 -0.41 -3.29
C THR A 82 -13.03 -0.62 -4.49
N HIS A 83 -13.33 0.01 -5.63
CA HIS A 83 -12.56 -0.16 -6.86
C HIS A 83 -12.28 1.17 -7.54
N ILE A 84 -11.11 1.25 -8.15
CA ILE A 84 -10.70 2.39 -8.98
C ILE A 84 -10.06 1.84 -10.26
N LYS A 85 -10.45 2.40 -11.41
CA LYS A 85 -9.79 2.23 -12.70
C LYS A 85 -9.32 3.58 -13.20
N GLY A 86 -8.11 3.64 -13.73
CA GLY A 86 -7.57 4.90 -14.23
C GLY A 86 -6.35 4.72 -15.12
N ILE A 87 -5.69 5.84 -15.34
CA ILE A 87 -4.44 5.94 -16.10
C ILE A 87 -3.38 6.50 -15.16
N VAL A 88 -2.21 5.88 -15.17
CA VAL A 88 -1.01 6.38 -14.51
C VAL A 88 0.00 6.78 -15.58
N THR A 89 0.57 7.97 -15.44
CA THR A 89 1.65 8.47 -16.29
C THR A 89 2.87 8.71 -15.43
N VAL A 90 3.99 8.10 -15.78
CA VAL A 90 5.30 8.37 -15.17
C VAL A 90 6.05 9.30 -16.11
N LYS A 91 6.37 10.51 -15.67
CA LYS A 91 6.98 11.57 -16.50
C LYS A 91 8.27 11.07 -17.17
N GLY A 92 8.27 11.11 -18.52
CA GLY A 92 9.44 10.74 -19.32
C GLY A 92 9.66 9.23 -19.47
N GLU A 93 8.76 8.38 -18.96
CA GLU A 93 8.93 6.92 -19.02
C GLU A 93 7.77 6.22 -19.73
N TYR A 94 6.58 6.15 -19.12
CA TYR A 94 5.45 5.43 -19.70
C TYR A 94 4.10 5.97 -19.23
N GLU A 95 3.06 5.60 -19.97
CA GLU A 95 1.67 5.74 -19.60
C GLU A 95 0.98 4.39 -19.64
N GLY A 96 0.22 4.05 -18.62
CA GLY A 96 -0.47 2.77 -18.51
C GLY A 96 -1.81 2.86 -17.82
N VAL A 97 -2.66 1.86 -18.06
CA VAL A 97 -3.92 1.67 -17.32
C VAL A 97 -3.59 1.05 -15.96
N PHE A 98 -4.36 1.38 -14.94
CA PHE A 98 -4.27 0.71 -13.64
C PHE A 98 -5.64 0.31 -13.10
N LEU A 99 -5.62 -0.70 -12.25
CA LEU A 99 -6.71 -1.13 -11.40
C LEU A 99 -6.26 -1.08 -9.94
N ALA A 100 -7.04 -0.47 -9.09
CA ALA A 100 -6.83 -0.50 -7.64
C ALA A 100 -8.09 -1.03 -6.96
N ALA A 101 -7.90 -1.83 -5.91
CA ALA A 101 -8.98 -2.37 -5.11
C ALA A 101 -8.72 -2.17 -3.63
N ARG A 102 -9.80 -2.05 -2.87
CA ARG A 102 -9.76 -1.95 -1.41
C ARG A 102 -9.94 -3.33 -0.80
N THR A 103 -8.88 -3.89 -0.23
CA THR A 103 -8.89 -5.19 0.43
C THR A 103 -8.56 -5.03 1.91
N SER A 104 -9.37 -5.63 2.77
CA SER A 104 -9.19 -5.51 4.24
C SER A 104 -9.15 -4.07 4.76
N GLY A 105 -9.81 -3.15 4.05
CA GLY A 105 -9.86 -1.73 4.43
C GLY A 105 -8.78 -0.85 3.81
N GLU A 106 -7.76 -1.43 3.19
CA GLU A 106 -6.64 -0.71 2.58
C GLU A 106 -6.71 -0.74 1.06
N TRP A 107 -6.29 0.35 0.42
CA TRP A 107 -6.18 0.44 -1.03
C TRP A 107 -4.86 -0.14 -1.53
N GLY A 108 -4.91 -0.90 -2.62
CA GLY A 108 -3.73 -1.44 -3.28
C GLY A 108 -3.86 -1.42 -4.80
N ILE A 109 -2.74 -1.24 -5.51
CA ILE A 109 -2.68 -1.40 -6.96
C ILE A 109 -2.64 -2.90 -7.26
N VAL A 110 -3.72 -3.42 -7.85
CA VAL A 110 -3.88 -4.85 -8.16
C VAL A 110 -3.43 -5.21 -9.57
N TRP A 111 -3.39 -4.21 -10.45
CA TRP A 111 -2.81 -4.33 -11.80
C TRP A 111 -2.41 -2.95 -12.33
N ASP A 112 -1.33 -2.89 -13.10
CA ASP A 112 -0.92 -1.74 -13.90
C ASP A 112 -0.07 -2.22 -15.07
N GLY A 113 -0.19 -1.52 -16.20
CA GLY A 113 0.57 -1.85 -17.39
C GLY A 113 0.05 -1.15 -18.63
N GLU A 114 0.77 -1.33 -19.74
CA GLU A 114 0.34 -0.85 -21.03
C GLU A 114 -0.74 -1.77 -21.60
N GLY A 115 -1.80 -1.18 -22.13
CA GLY A 115 -2.87 -1.90 -22.80
C GLY A 115 -3.97 -2.44 -21.89
N LYS A 116 -4.48 -3.64 -22.23
CA LYS A 116 -5.63 -4.24 -21.54
C LYS A 116 -5.17 -5.17 -20.43
N TYR A 117 -5.92 -5.19 -19.36
CA TYR A 117 -5.69 -6.03 -18.18
C TYR A 117 -6.39 -7.40 -18.28
N PRO A 118 -5.88 -8.46 -17.60
CA PRO A 118 -6.49 -9.79 -17.61
C PRO A 118 -7.84 -9.83 -16.88
N CYS A 119 -8.85 -10.48 -17.47
CA CYS A 119 -10.15 -10.68 -16.79
C CYS A 119 -10.00 -11.51 -15.50
N ALA A 120 -9.02 -12.40 -15.41
CA ALA A 120 -8.73 -13.14 -14.19
C ALA A 120 -8.44 -12.22 -12.99
N THR A 121 -7.67 -11.15 -13.21
CA THR A 121 -7.39 -10.16 -12.16
C THR A 121 -8.67 -9.46 -11.70
N THR A 122 -9.53 -9.05 -12.64
CA THR A 122 -10.78 -8.36 -12.31
C THR A 122 -11.76 -9.25 -11.54
N GLN A 123 -11.77 -10.54 -11.82
CA GLN A 123 -12.60 -11.52 -11.11
C GLN A 123 -12.12 -11.76 -9.66
N ILE A 124 -10.79 -11.89 -9.45
CA ILE A 124 -10.21 -12.10 -8.11
C ILE A 124 -10.59 -10.95 -7.16
N TYR A 125 -10.61 -9.72 -7.66
CA TYR A 125 -10.91 -8.54 -6.86
C TYR A 125 -12.36 -8.05 -6.99
N ASN A 126 -13.26 -8.83 -7.64
CA ASN A 126 -14.69 -8.55 -7.80
C ASN A 126 -15.00 -7.19 -8.44
N PHE A 127 -14.25 -6.78 -9.45
CA PHE A 127 -14.54 -5.54 -10.16
C PHE A 127 -15.92 -5.59 -10.84
N PRO A 128 -16.73 -4.51 -10.77
CA PRO A 128 -17.97 -4.41 -11.52
C PRO A 128 -17.75 -4.57 -13.03
N GLY A 129 -18.58 -5.40 -13.69
CA GLY A 129 -18.43 -5.71 -15.12
C GLY A 129 -18.43 -4.46 -16.03
N GLU A 130 -19.22 -3.45 -15.66
CA GLU A 130 -19.26 -2.16 -16.36
C GLU A 130 -17.96 -1.36 -16.27
N MET A 131 -17.19 -1.56 -15.20
CA MET A 131 -15.87 -0.90 -15.02
C MET A 131 -14.79 -1.57 -15.86
N VAL A 132 -14.92 -2.87 -16.11
CA VAL A 132 -13.87 -3.72 -16.67
C VAL A 132 -14.31 -4.54 -17.89
N SER A 133 -15.27 -4.04 -18.64
CA SER A 133 -15.85 -4.71 -19.81
C SER A 133 -14.85 -4.98 -20.96
N ASP A 134 -13.69 -4.33 -20.94
CA ASP A 134 -12.63 -4.37 -21.94
C ASP A 134 -11.43 -5.25 -21.55
N CYS A 135 -11.55 -6.09 -20.53
CA CYS A 135 -10.49 -7.00 -20.10
C CYS A 135 -10.16 -8.09 -21.14
N LEU A 136 -8.95 -8.63 -21.12
CA LEU A 136 -8.50 -9.76 -21.93
C LEU A 136 -8.89 -11.09 -21.29
N LYS A 137 -9.53 -11.96 -22.08
CA LYS A 137 -9.87 -13.34 -21.69
C LYS A 137 -8.68 -14.27 -21.88
#